data_147afeedb1ba527454074426253a8443
#
_entry.id   147afeedb1ba527454074426253a8443
#
_cell.length_a   1.000
_cell.length_b   1.000
_cell.length_c   1.000
_cell.angle_alpha   90.00
_cell.angle_beta   90.00
_cell.angle_gamma   90.00
#
_symmetry.space_group_name_H-M   'P 1'
#
loop_
_entity.id
_entity.type
_entity.pdbx_description
1 polymer ?
#
loop_
_entity_poly.entity_id
_entity_poly.type
_entity_poly.pdbx_seq_one_letter_code
_entity_poly.pdbx_strand_id
1 'polypeptide(L)'
;MSREQITSAKRIVIKIGSSSLTGKAGSALDASAVNKLVDVVAACKKRGAEVVVVSSGAIAAGLAPLGLTTRPKDLATQQAAASVGQGLLVAQYTQSFARHSITASQVLLTTEDVVRRSHYQNAQRTLYKLLQLGVVPIINENDSVGTQEIRFGDNDRLAAL
;
A
#
# COMPACT_ATOMS: atom_id res chain seq x y z
N MET A 1 -16.36 -9.10 -15.26
CA MET A 1 -15.56 -7.99 -15.86
C MET A 1 -14.57 -8.61 -16.83
N SER A 2 -14.64 -8.28 -18.12
CA SER A 2 -13.69 -8.82 -19.12
C SER A 2 -12.36 -8.07 -19.04
N ARG A 3 -11.24 -8.70 -19.52
CA ARG A 3 -9.93 -8.01 -19.59
C ARG A 3 -9.98 -6.73 -20.41
N GLU A 4 -10.84 -6.64 -21.41
CA GLU A 4 -11.04 -5.45 -22.23
C GLU A 4 -11.63 -4.28 -21.46
N GLN A 5 -12.53 -4.54 -20.49
CA GLN A 5 -13.10 -3.50 -19.63
C GLN A 5 -12.05 -2.89 -18.69
N ILE A 6 -11.01 -3.64 -18.30
CA ILE A 6 -9.92 -3.13 -17.46
C ILE A 6 -9.05 -2.14 -18.25
N THR A 7 -8.84 -2.37 -19.54
CA THR A 7 -8.01 -1.49 -20.37
C THR A 7 -8.63 -0.11 -20.60
N SER A 8 -9.96 0.01 -20.51
CA SER A 8 -10.72 1.26 -20.65
C SER A 8 -11.10 1.91 -19.31
N ALA A 9 -10.75 1.29 -18.17
CA ALA A 9 -11.09 1.80 -16.85
C ALA A 9 -10.42 3.16 -16.60
N LYS A 10 -11.22 4.14 -16.19
CA LYS A 10 -10.72 5.48 -15.81
C LYS A 10 -10.11 5.50 -14.41
N ARG A 11 -10.52 4.60 -13.53
CA ARG A 11 -9.97 4.43 -12.18
C ARG A 11 -9.62 2.98 -11.95
N ILE A 12 -8.41 2.75 -11.42
CA ILE A 12 -7.86 1.42 -11.21
C ILE A 12 -7.37 1.33 -9.76
N VAL A 13 -7.79 0.30 -9.05
CA VAL A 13 -7.24 -0.07 -7.75
C VAL A 13 -6.34 -1.28 -7.94
N ILE A 14 -5.09 -1.17 -7.51
CA ILE A 14 -4.10 -2.25 -7.58
C ILE A 14 -3.78 -2.68 -6.16
N LYS A 15 -4.20 -3.90 -5.79
CA LYS A 15 -3.79 -4.51 -4.52
C LYS A 15 -2.54 -5.36 -4.73
N ILE A 16 -1.55 -5.19 -3.86
CA ILE A 16 -0.31 -5.96 -3.87
C ILE A 16 -0.01 -6.57 -2.51
N GLY A 17 0.23 -7.87 -2.49
CA GLY A 17 0.59 -8.60 -1.28
C GLY A 17 2.07 -8.48 -0.92
N SER A 18 2.42 -8.72 0.35
CA SER A 18 3.79 -8.64 0.84
C SER A 18 4.76 -9.58 0.08
N SER A 19 4.33 -10.79 -0.25
CA SER A 19 5.14 -11.76 -1.00
C SER A 19 5.56 -11.29 -2.38
N SER A 20 4.82 -10.36 -2.99
CA SER A 20 5.15 -9.77 -4.29
C SER A 20 6.12 -8.59 -4.20
N LEU A 21 6.33 -8.07 -3.00
CA LEU A 21 7.19 -6.90 -2.75
C LEU A 21 8.45 -7.25 -1.95
N THR A 22 8.57 -8.48 -1.46
CA THR A 22 9.70 -8.94 -0.68
C THR A 22 10.56 -9.90 -1.47
N GLY A 23 11.86 -9.91 -1.19
CA GLY A 23 12.80 -10.88 -1.76
C GLY A 23 12.47 -12.33 -1.32
N LYS A 24 13.17 -13.30 -1.90
CA LYS A 24 12.94 -14.75 -1.67
C LYS A 24 12.96 -15.14 -0.18
N ALA A 25 13.70 -14.42 0.65
CA ALA A 25 13.75 -14.66 2.10
C ALA A 25 12.57 -14.04 2.88
N GLY A 26 11.71 -13.23 2.24
CA GLY A 26 10.54 -12.61 2.88
C GLY A 26 10.84 -11.53 3.92
N SER A 27 12.11 -11.17 4.11
CA SER A 27 12.56 -10.29 5.22
C SER A 27 13.07 -8.91 4.79
N ALA A 28 12.99 -8.57 3.51
CA ALA A 28 13.38 -7.25 3.00
C ALA A 28 12.57 -6.89 1.77
N LEU A 29 12.37 -5.60 1.54
CA LEU A 29 11.75 -5.10 0.32
C LEU A 29 12.65 -5.38 -0.89
N ASP A 30 12.03 -5.84 -1.97
CA ASP A 30 12.66 -5.94 -3.28
C ASP A 30 12.40 -4.67 -4.09
N ALA A 31 13.39 -3.79 -4.15
CA ALA A 31 13.32 -2.55 -4.92
C ALA A 31 12.98 -2.79 -6.41
N SER A 32 13.44 -3.90 -7.00
CA SER A 32 13.12 -4.26 -8.38
C SER A 32 11.63 -4.58 -8.54
N ALA A 33 11.04 -5.30 -7.58
CA ALA A 33 9.62 -5.61 -7.59
C ALA A 33 8.77 -4.32 -7.46
N VAL A 34 9.15 -3.41 -6.55
CA VAL A 34 8.48 -2.11 -6.41
C VAL A 34 8.62 -1.30 -7.69
N ASN A 35 9.81 -1.25 -8.30
CA ASN A 35 10.03 -0.53 -9.55
C ASN A 35 9.15 -1.07 -10.69
N LYS A 36 9.06 -2.38 -10.86
CA LYS A 36 8.19 -3.00 -11.88
C LYS A 36 6.72 -2.64 -11.68
N LEU A 37 6.23 -2.68 -10.43
CA LEU A 37 4.87 -2.26 -10.13
C LEU A 37 4.64 -0.79 -10.49
N VAL A 38 5.56 0.08 -10.09
CA VAL A 38 5.47 1.52 -10.36
C VAL A 38 5.53 1.82 -11.86
N ASP A 39 6.31 1.08 -12.64
CA ASP A 39 6.34 1.21 -14.11
C ASP A 39 4.98 0.91 -14.73
N VAL A 40 4.27 -0.11 -14.23
CA VAL A 40 2.89 -0.44 -14.66
C VAL A 40 1.92 0.68 -14.25
N VAL A 41 1.99 1.18 -13.02
CA VAL A 41 1.15 2.30 -12.55
C VAL A 41 1.39 3.55 -13.40
N ALA A 42 2.64 3.87 -13.69
CA ALA A 42 3.00 5.01 -14.53
C ALA A 42 2.43 4.88 -15.95
N ALA A 43 2.46 3.67 -16.53
CA ALA A 43 1.84 3.41 -17.82
C ALA A 43 0.32 3.61 -17.79
N CYS A 44 -0.36 3.20 -16.71
CA CYS A 44 -1.78 3.46 -16.52
C CYS A 44 -2.09 4.96 -16.42
N LYS A 45 -1.28 5.71 -15.66
CA LYS A 45 -1.43 7.17 -15.54
C LYS A 45 -1.21 7.89 -16.87
N LYS A 46 -0.23 7.48 -17.68
CA LYS A 46 0.00 8.05 -19.02
C LYS A 46 -1.21 7.90 -19.94
N ARG A 47 -2.05 6.89 -19.74
CA ARG A 47 -3.33 6.71 -20.45
C ARG A 47 -4.46 7.56 -19.87
N GLY A 48 -4.22 8.38 -18.86
CA GLY A 48 -5.21 9.22 -18.19
C GLY A 48 -6.00 8.52 -17.09
N ALA A 49 -5.61 7.31 -16.66
CA ALA A 49 -6.27 6.62 -15.57
C ALA A 49 -5.86 7.20 -14.20
N GLU A 50 -6.80 7.29 -13.27
CA GLU A 50 -6.54 7.47 -11.84
C GLU A 50 -6.16 6.12 -11.25
N VAL A 51 -5.07 6.06 -10.49
CA VAL A 51 -4.58 4.81 -9.90
C VAL A 51 -4.44 4.96 -8.38
N VAL A 52 -4.98 3.98 -7.67
CA VAL A 52 -4.80 3.79 -6.23
C VAL A 52 -4.04 2.49 -6.02
N VAL A 53 -3.02 2.50 -5.18
CA VAL A 53 -2.29 1.29 -4.80
C VAL A 53 -2.64 0.93 -3.36
N VAL A 54 -3.08 -0.30 -3.14
CA VAL A 54 -3.26 -0.87 -1.80
C VAL A 54 -2.14 -1.87 -1.56
N SER A 55 -1.22 -1.50 -0.68
CA SER A 55 0.07 -2.20 -0.52
C SER A 55 0.17 -2.83 0.85
N SER A 56 0.61 -4.07 0.87
CA SER A 56 1.13 -4.76 2.07
C SER A 56 2.66 -4.63 2.13
N GLY A 57 3.28 -5.23 3.16
CA GLY A 57 4.73 -5.41 3.23
C GLY A 57 5.44 -4.57 4.29
N ALA A 58 4.73 -3.72 5.04
CA ALA A 58 5.34 -2.90 6.09
C ALA A 58 6.05 -3.75 7.17
N ILE A 59 5.40 -4.77 7.72
CA ILE A 59 6.02 -5.67 8.72
C ILE A 59 7.30 -6.29 8.14
N ALA A 60 7.23 -6.84 6.93
CA ALA A 60 8.39 -7.49 6.30
C ALA A 60 9.54 -6.50 6.07
N ALA A 61 9.25 -5.28 5.67
CA ALA A 61 10.25 -4.22 5.48
C ALA A 61 10.96 -3.83 6.79
N GLY A 62 10.27 -3.95 7.92
CA GLY A 62 10.82 -3.59 9.23
C GLY A 62 11.62 -4.72 9.91
N LEU A 63 11.59 -5.96 9.40
CA LEU A 63 12.27 -7.08 10.06
C LEU A 63 13.79 -6.89 10.10
N ALA A 64 14.40 -6.69 8.95
CA ALA A 64 15.85 -6.58 8.84
C ALA A 64 16.44 -5.41 9.65
N PRO A 65 15.89 -4.19 9.63
CA PRO A 65 16.37 -3.08 10.47
C PRO A 65 16.30 -3.35 11.97
N LEU A 66 15.35 -4.21 12.39
CA LEU A 66 15.21 -4.63 13.80
C LEU A 66 16.00 -5.89 14.14
N GLY A 67 16.83 -6.40 13.23
CA GLY A 67 17.61 -7.63 13.43
C GLY A 67 16.74 -8.89 13.49
N LEU A 68 15.52 -8.85 12.98
CA LEU A 68 14.59 -9.98 12.97
C LEU A 68 14.73 -10.76 11.66
N THR A 69 14.93 -12.06 11.77
CA THR A 69 15.06 -12.96 10.60
C THR A 69 13.74 -13.60 10.16
N THR A 70 12.76 -13.63 11.06
CA THR A 70 11.44 -14.23 10.81
C THR A 70 10.34 -13.31 11.33
N ARG A 71 9.13 -13.48 10.81
CA ARG A 71 7.97 -12.71 11.27
C ARG A 71 7.66 -13.03 12.74
N PRO A 72 7.62 -12.01 13.62
CA PRO A 72 7.29 -12.21 15.03
C PRO A 72 5.89 -12.79 15.22
N LYS A 73 5.70 -13.53 16.31
CA LYS A 73 4.38 -14.08 16.68
C LYS A 73 3.60 -13.14 17.59
N ASP A 74 4.29 -12.37 18.41
CA ASP A 74 3.65 -11.43 19.33
C ASP A 74 3.26 -10.11 18.61
N LEU A 75 2.16 -9.53 19.07
CA LEU A 75 1.58 -8.34 18.46
C LEU A 75 2.50 -7.12 18.56
N ALA A 76 3.06 -6.88 19.72
CA ALA A 76 3.85 -5.67 19.97
C ALA A 76 5.08 -5.61 19.04
N THR A 77 5.79 -6.75 18.86
CA THR A 77 6.92 -6.81 17.93
C THR A 77 6.48 -6.67 16.48
N GLN A 78 5.31 -7.21 16.11
CA GLN A 78 4.76 -6.99 14.76
C GLN A 78 4.42 -5.52 14.51
N GLN A 79 3.79 -4.85 15.48
CA GLN A 79 3.48 -3.42 15.42
C GLN A 79 4.75 -2.56 15.32
N ALA A 80 5.78 -2.88 16.10
CA ALA A 80 7.09 -2.22 16.02
C ALA A 80 7.71 -2.41 14.63
N ALA A 81 7.69 -3.64 14.09
CA ALA A 81 8.19 -3.91 12.75
C ALA A 81 7.38 -3.16 11.67
N ALA A 82 6.06 -3.11 11.80
CA ALA A 82 5.20 -2.34 10.91
C ALA A 82 5.53 -0.85 10.94
N SER A 83 5.73 -0.28 12.13
CA SER A 83 6.08 1.13 12.32
C SER A 83 7.39 1.50 11.63
N VAL A 84 8.46 0.72 11.82
CA VAL A 84 9.75 0.92 11.13
C VAL A 84 9.61 0.69 9.63
N GLY A 85 8.99 -0.41 9.24
CA GLY A 85 8.92 -0.83 7.85
C GLY A 85 7.98 0.01 6.99
N GLN A 86 6.96 0.64 7.58
CA GLN A 86 6.05 1.53 6.84
C GLN A 86 6.80 2.74 6.27
N GLY A 87 7.71 3.34 7.05
CA GLY A 87 8.56 4.43 6.58
C GLY A 87 9.44 4.00 5.39
N LEU A 88 10.05 2.83 5.48
CA LEU A 88 10.90 2.28 4.41
C LEU A 88 10.09 1.96 3.14
N LEU A 89 8.91 1.37 3.31
CA LEU A 89 8.01 1.04 2.19
C LEU A 89 7.60 2.30 1.43
N VAL A 90 7.19 3.35 2.13
CA VAL A 90 6.79 4.62 1.51
C VAL A 90 7.96 5.32 0.85
N ALA A 91 9.14 5.34 1.49
CA ALA A 91 10.35 5.90 0.90
C ALA A 91 10.70 5.20 -0.41
N GLN A 92 10.63 3.87 -0.46
CA GLN A 92 10.88 3.08 -1.67
C GLN A 92 9.87 3.41 -2.78
N TYR A 93 8.57 3.53 -2.47
CA TYR A 93 7.57 3.95 -3.44
C TYR A 93 7.82 5.36 -3.94
N THR A 94 8.09 6.32 -3.04
CA THR A 94 8.36 7.71 -3.40
C THR A 94 9.55 7.82 -4.35
N GLN A 95 10.65 7.14 -4.04
CA GLN A 95 11.82 7.09 -4.91
C GLN A 95 11.50 6.46 -6.27
N SER A 96 10.73 5.37 -6.28
CA SER A 96 10.35 4.69 -7.52
C SER A 96 9.45 5.56 -8.40
N PHE A 97 8.45 6.23 -7.83
CA PHE A 97 7.55 7.14 -8.56
C PHE A 97 8.26 8.40 -9.06
N ALA A 98 9.28 8.89 -8.34
CA ALA A 98 10.08 10.04 -8.78
C ALA A 98 10.75 9.82 -10.14
N ARG A 99 11.09 8.57 -10.49
CA ARG A 99 11.61 8.23 -11.83
C ARG A 99 10.65 8.58 -12.98
N HIS A 100 9.38 8.69 -12.68
CA HIS A 100 8.31 9.01 -13.62
C HIS A 100 7.72 10.41 -13.40
N SER A 101 8.34 11.25 -12.54
CA SER A 101 7.79 12.55 -12.12
C SER A 101 6.37 12.47 -11.57
N ILE A 102 6.04 11.38 -10.89
CA ILE A 102 4.74 11.13 -10.26
C ILE A 102 4.90 11.32 -8.74
N THR A 103 4.00 12.10 -8.15
CA THR A 103 3.90 12.24 -6.70
C THR A 103 3.09 11.07 -6.13
N ALA A 104 3.65 10.40 -5.12
CA ALA A 104 2.94 9.42 -4.32
C ALA A 104 2.61 10.00 -2.94
N SER A 105 1.53 9.52 -2.33
CA SER A 105 1.16 9.86 -0.96
C SER A 105 0.89 8.61 -0.15
N GLN A 106 1.08 8.67 1.15
CA GLN A 106 0.70 7.62 2.09
C GLN A 106 -0.68 7.91 2.67
N VAL A 107 -1.52 6.88 2.73
CA VAL A 107 -2.79 6.91 3.46
C VAL A 107 -2.87 5.63 4.31
N LEU A 108 -2.87 5.78 5.62
CA LEU A 108 -3.03 4.66 6.55
C LEU A 108 -4.45 4.65 7.08
N LEU A 109 -5.09 3.49 6.99
CA LEU A 109 -6.45 3.28 7.44
C LEU A 109 -6.50 2.09 8.41
N THR A 110 -7.37 2.18 9.39
CA THR A 110 -7.74 1.06 10.24
C THR A 110 -9.10 0.51 9.78
N THR A 111 -9.44 -0.69 10.23
CA THR A 111 -10.80 -1.24 10.01
C THR A 111 -11.87 -0.31 10.57
N GLU A 112 -11.59 0.36 11.70
CA GLU A 112 -12.52 1.30 12.33
C GLU A 112 -12.79 2.52 11.44
N ASP A 113 -11.78 3.02 10.72
CA ASP A 113 -11.92 4.15 9.78
C ASP A 113 -12.83 3.81 8.60
N VAL A 114 -12.94 2.52 8.28
CA VAL A 114 -13.82 2.05 7.20
C VAL A 114 -15.26 1.86 7.70
N VAL A 115 -15.44 1.43 8.95
CA VAL A 115 -16.77 1.15 9.54
C VAL A 115 -17.45 2.44 10.00
N ARG A 116 -16.71 3.38 10.57
CA ARG A 116 -17.26 4.66 11.02
C ARG A 116 -17.54 5.58 9.85
N ARG A 117 -18.82 5.88 9.63
CA ARG A 117 -19.28 6.71 8.49
C ARG A 117 -18.53 8.03 8.33
N SER A 118 -18.28 8.77 9.43
CA SER A 118 -17.55 10.05 9.38
C SER A 118 -16.10 9.88 8.96
N HIS A 119 -15.40 8.87 9.47
CA HIS A 119 -14.02 8.56 9.10
C HIS A 119 -13.93 8.11 7.64
N TYR A 120 -14.83 7.20 7.23
CA TYR A 120 -14.93 6.76 5.84
C TYR A 120 -15.12 7.92 4.88
N GLN A 121 -16.07 8.83 5.16
CA GLN A 121 -16.29 10.00 4.31
C GLN A 121 -15.08 10.93 4.23
N ASN A 122 -14.34 11.12 5.34
CA ASN A 122 -13.12 11.92 5.34
C ASN A 122 -12.01 11.26 4.54
N ALA A 123 -11.77 9.96 4.73
CA ALA A 123 -10.80 9.20 3.94
C ALA A 123 -11.14 9.26 2.44
N GLN A 124 -12.41 9.07 2.08
CA GLN A 124 -12.88 9.16 0.71
C GLN A 124 -12.62 10.54 0.10
N ARG A 125 -12.95 11.63 0.81
CA ARG A 125 -12.69 13.00 0.35
C ARG A 125 -11.21 13.25 0.12
N THR A 126 -10.35 12.77 1.03
CA THR A 126 -8.90 12.89 0.92
C THR A 126 -8.39 12.13 -0.32
N LEU A 127 -8.84 10.90 -0.52
CA LEU A 127 -8.45 10.09 -1.68
C LEU A 127 -8.89 10.75 -3.00
N TYR A 128 -10.13 11.22 -3.08
CA TYR A 128 -10.61 11.94 -4.27
C TYR A 128 -9.77 13.20 -4.54
N LYS A 129 -9.42 13.94 -3.48
CA LYS A 129 -8.61 15.15 -3.65
C LYS A 129 -7.20 14.83 -4.13
N LEU A 130 -6.57 13.78 -3.60
CA LEU A 130 -5.26 13.30 -4.07
C LEU A 130 -5.30 12.92 -5.55
N LEU A 131 -6.31 12.16 -5.97
CA LEU A 131 -6.50 11.75 -7.36
C LEU A 131 -6.70 12.96 -8.30
N GLN A 132 -7.52 13.95 -7.90
CA GLN A 132 -7.71 15.20 -8.63
C GLN A 132 -6.41 16.01 -8.79
N LEU A 133 -5.53 15.95 -7.78
CA LEU A 133 -4.20 16.59 -7.81
C LEU A 133 -3.16 15.77 -8.61
N GLY A 134 -3.55 14.66 -9.22
CA GLY A 134 -2.65 13.80 -9.99
C GLY A 134 -1.74 12.90 -9.16
N VAL A 135 -1.93 12.86 -7.83
CA VAL A 135 -1.15 12.05 -6.88
C VAL A 135 -1.60 10.59 -6.95
N VAL A 136 -0.69 9.66 -6.72
CA VAL A 136 -1.00 8.23 -6.53
C VAL A 136 -1.06 7.94 -5.02
N PRO A 137 -2.25 7.66 -4.46
CA PRO A 137 -2.35 7.23 -3.07
C PRO A 137 -1.84 5.80 -2.91
N ILE A 138 -0.95 5.61 -1.94
CA ILE A 138 -0.50 4.30 -1.44
C ILE A 138 -1.24 4.06 -0.13
N ILE A 139 -2.23 3.21 -0.17
CA ILE A 139 -3.04 2.84 0.99
C ILE A 139 -2.45 1.60 1.64
N ASN A 140 -2.35 1.59 2.95
CA ASN A 140 -2.06 0.40 3.75
C ASN A 140 -2.89 0.43 5.03
N GLU A 141 -3.02 -0.74 5.65
CA GLU A 141 -3.52 -0.80 7.01
C GLU A 141 -2.54 -0.12 7.97
N ASN A 142 -3.07 0.54 9.00
CA ASN A 142 -2.27 1.08 10.09
C ASN A 142 -1.93 -0.03 11.10
N ASP A 143 -1.04 -0.93 10.68
CA ASP A 143 -0.59 -2.07 11.49
C ASP A 143 0.07 -1.65 12.82
N SER A 144 0.50 -0.40 12.98
CA SER A 144 1.14 0.07 14.21
C SER A 144 0.17 0.24 15.39
N VAL A 145 -1.13 0.35 15.10
CA VAL A 145 -2.19 0.48 16.12
C VAL A 145 -3.28 -0.57 15.96
N GLY A 146 -3.15 -1.47 14.98
CA GLY A 146 -4.12 -2.53 14.70
C GLY A 146 -4.25 -3.51 15.88
N THR A 147 -5.48 -3.94 16.18
CA THR A 147 -5.77 -4.94 17.22
C THR A 147 -5.72 -6.36 16.69
N GLN A 148 -5.57 -7.37 17.58
CA GLN A 148 -5.42 -8.78 17.18
C GLN A 148 -6.63 -9.39 16.48
N GLU A 149 -7.78 -8.78 16.57
CA GLU A 149 -9.06 -9.41 16.22
C GLU A 149 -9.31 -9.49 14.70
N ILE A 150 -8.55 -8.74 13.89
CA ILE A 150 -8.79 -8.65 12.44
C ILE A 150 -7.43 -8.76 11.71
N ARG A 151 -6.95 -9.98 11.47
CA ARG A 151 -5.59 -10.23 10.95
C ARG A 151 -5.48 -10.79 9.53
N PHE A 152 -6.58 -11.11 8.86
CA PHE A 152 -6.51 -11.70 7.53
C PHE A 152 -7.37 -10.96 6.50
N GLY A 153 -6.71 -10.41 5.48
CA GLY A 153 -7.40 -9.87 4.32
C GLY A 153 -7.81 -8.40 4.43
N ASP A 154 -7.33 -7.63 5.42
CA ASP A 154 -7.76 -6.25 5.61
C ASP A 154 -7.40 -5.36 4.41
N ASN A 155 -6.22 -5.56 3.80
CA ASN A 155 -5.89 -4.86 2.55
C ASN A 155 -6.76 -5.32 1.36
N ASP A 156 -7.27 -6.55 1.34
CA ASP A 156 -8.23 -6.99 0.31
C ASP A 156 -9.57 -6.28 0.50
N ARG A 157 -10.02 -6.10 1.75
CA ARG A 157 -11.22 -5.33 2.06
C ARG A 157 -11.04 -3.85 1.75
N LEU A 158 -9.89 -3.26 2.12
CA LEU A 158 -9.56 -1.86 1.78
C LEU A 158 -9.55 -1.62 0.27
N ALA A 159 -9.10 -2.60 -0.52
CA ALA A 159 -9.08 -2.50 -1.97
C ALA A 159 -10.47 -2.65 -2.63
N ALA A 160 -11.43 -3.28 -1.94
CA ALA A 160 -12.78 -3.50 -2.42
C ALA A 160 -13.74 -2.33 -2.11
N LEU A 161 -13.36 -1.42 -1.24
CA LEU A 161 -14.13 -0.24 -0.79
C LEU A 161 -13.86 0.97 -1.68
#